data_43763369535ec9953aff8b308dd89d7f
#
_entry.id   43763369535ec9953aff8b308dd89d7f
#
_cell.length_a   1.000
_cell.length_b   1.000
_cell.length_c   1.000
_cell.angle_alpha   90.00
_cell.angle_beta   90.00
_cell.angle_gamma   90.00
#
_symmetry.space_group_name_H-M   'P 1'
#
loop_
_entity.id
_entity.type
_entity.pdbx_description
1 polymer ?
#
loop_
_entity_poly.entity_id
_entity_poly.type
_entity_poly.pdbx_seq_one_letter_code
_entity_poly.pdbx_strand_id
1 'polypeptide(L)'
;MNTSASDFHIEPLSGDHDRTAFSCEAAPLERYLKEQAGQEARKNIAATFVLLADDNRIAGYYTLSSTNIPVDDLPPELVKKLRLPRYPQLPATLLGRLARHSAFRGQGIGELLLLDALKRAYTLSKQIASLAVVVDAKDERAVRFYKDFGFEPFPDSPDRLFIRMDTIAKL
;
A
#
# COMPACT_ATOMS: atom_id res chain seq x y z
N MET A 1 0.90 -11.37 -26.35
CA MET A 1 0.95 -9.90 -26.41
C MET A 1 1.59 -9.36 -25.16
N ASN A 2 2.67 -8.66 -25.31
CA ASN A 2 3.24 -7.92 -24.18
C ASN A 2 2.33 -6.75 -23.87
N THR A 3 1.55 -6.89 -22.79
CA THR A 3 0.82 -5.75 -22.25
C THR A 3 1.89 -4.78 -21.72
N SER A 4 2.06 -3.66 -22.37
CA SER A 4 3.00 -2.64 -21.88
C SER A 4 2.41 -1.99 -20.63
N ALA A 5 3.28 -1.45 -19.76
CA ALA A 5 2.84 -0.72 -18.57
C ALA A 5 1.88 0.44 -18.90
N SER A 6 1.83 0.88 -20.15
CA SER A 6 0.92 1.92 -20.62
C SER A 6 -0.55 1.48 -20.72
N ASP A 7 -0.81 0.16 -20.67
CA ASP A 7 -2.17 -0.38 -20.78
C ASP A 7 -2.94 -0.37 -19.45
N PHE A 8 -2.27 0.03 -18.36
CA PHE A 8 -2.88 0.10 -17.02
C PHE A 8 -2.83 1.53 -16.51
N HIS A 9 -3.89 1.95 -15.84
CA HIS A 9 -3.87 3.22 -15.12
C HIS A 9 -4.55 3.08 -13.77
N ILE A 10 -4.17 3.94 -12.83
CA ILE A 10 -4.65 3.90 -11.46
C ILE A 10 -5.39 5.20 -11.16
N GLU A 11 -6.59 5.06 -10.57
CA GLU A 11 -7.43 6.18 -10.20
C GLU A 11 -8.17 5.90 -8.90
N PRO A 12 -8.68 6.94 -8.23
CA PRO A 12 -9.49 6.75 -7.02
C PRO A 12 -10.75 5.94 -7.33
N LEU A 13 -11.12 5.06 -6.40
CA LEU A 13 -12.36 4.28 -6.52
C LEU A 13 -13.57 5.22 -6.56
N SER A 14 -14.48 4.97 -7.50
CA SER A 14 -15.75 5.69 -7.63
C SER A 14 -16.90 4.71 -7.84
N GLY A 15 -18.12 5.22 -7.83
CA GLY A 15 -19.31 4.42 -8.09
C GLY A 15 -19.41 3.87 -9.50
N ASP A 16 -18.63 4.41 -10.44
CA ASP A 16 -18.64 3.98 -11.85
C ASP A 16 -17.82 2.72 -12.10
N HIS A 17 -17.02 2.28 -11.13
CA HIS A 17 -16.20 1.08 -11.28
C HIS A 17 -17.03 -0.18 -11.01
N ASP A 18 -16.95 -1.15 -11.94
CA ASP A 18 -17.58 -2.46 -11.75
C ASP A 18 -16.67 -3.33 -10.90
N ARG A 19 -17.13 -3.63 -9.68
CA ARG A 19 -16.39 -4.45 -8.71
C ARG A 19 -16.88 -5.90 -8.67
N THR A 20 -17.97 -6.22 -9.37
CA THR A 20 -18.63 -7.53 -9.25
C THR A 20 -17.78 -8.67 -9.76
N ALA A 21 -17.00 -8.45 -10.81
CA ALA A 21 -16.14 -9.46 -11.42
C ALA A 21 -14.79 -9.61 -10.74
N PHE A 22 -14.46 -8.73 -9.79
CA PHE A 22 -13.16 -8.80 -9.10
C PHE A 22 -13.08 -10.06 -8.24
N SER A 23 -12.00 -10.81 -8.39
CA SER A 23 -11.75 -12.03 -7.64
C SER A 23 -10.26 -12.14 -7.35
N CYS A 24 -9.90 -12.52 -6.12
CA CYS A 24 -8.51 -12.74 -5.75
C CYS A 24 -8.40 -13.91 -4.77
N GLU A 25 -7.17 -14.39 -4.58
CA GLU A 25 -6.91 -15.56 -3.74
C GLU A 25 -7.29 -15.35 -2.27
N ALA A 26 -7.15 -14.09 -1.78
CA ALA A 26 -7.49 -13.74 -0.41
C ALA A 26 -8.95 -13.26 -0.34
N ALA A 27 -9.85 -14.11 0.09
CA ALA A 27 -11.27 -13.81 0.19
C ALA A 27 -11.59 -12.53 0.98
N PRO A 28 -10.91 -12.22 2.10
CA PRO A 28 -11.14 -10.97 2.81
C PRO A 28 -10.84 -9.72 1.98
N LEU A 29 -9.81 -9.76 1.12
CA LEU A 29 -9.45 -8.63 0.26
C LEU A 29 -10.47 -8.44 -0.87
N GLU A 30 -10.99 -9.53 -1.43
CA GLU A 30 -12.05 -9.48 -2.42
C GLU A 30 -13.33 -8.88 -1.82
N ARG A 31 -13.72 -9.33 -0.65
CA ARG A 31 -14.92 -8.88 0.07
C ARG A 31 -14.81 -7.40 0.44
N TYR A 32 -13.62 -6.98 0.88
CA TYR A 32 -13.39 -5.58 1.23
C TYR A 32 -13.68 -4.64 0.05
N LEU A 33 -13.15 -4.94 -1.13
CA LEU A 33 -13.37 -4.10 -2.31
C LEU A 33 -14.85 -4.01 -2.67
N LYS A 34 -15.55 -5.14 -2.59
CA LYS A 34 -16.96 -5.21 -2.97
C LYS A 34 -17.91 -4.59 -1.97
N GLU A 35 -17.62 -4.73 -0.66
CA GLU A 35 -18.59 -4.43 0.39
C GLU A 35 -18.21 -3.27 1.30
N GLN A 36 -16.93 -2.94 1.45
CA GLN A 36 -16.47 -1.98 2.45
C GLN A 36 -15.76 -0.75 1.87
N ALA A 37 -14.99 -0.92 0.80
CA ALA A 37 -14.11 0.12 0.29
C ALA A 37 -14.85 1.43 -0.03
N GLY A 38 -16.01 1.34 -0.62
CA GLY A 38 -16.80 2.52 -0.99
C GLY A 38 -17.25 3.34 0.20
N GLN A 39 -17.76 2.68 1.24
CA GLN A 39 -18.21 3.40 2.45
C GLN A 39 -17.02 3.96 3.24
N GLU A 40 -15.92 3.25 3.32
CA GLU A 40 -14.75 3.76 4.05
C GLU A 40 -14.13 4.95 3.35
N ALA A 41 -14.14 4.96 2.01
CA ALA A 41 -13.73 6.14 1.24
C ALA A 41 -14.63 7.35 1.51
N ARG A 42 -15.94 7.16 1.50
CA ARG A 42 -16.90 8.23 1.77
C ARG A 42 -16.79 8.77 3.20
N LYS A 43 -16.42 7.91 4.15
CA LYS A 43 -16.26 8.29 5.56
C LYS A 43 -14.87 8.78 5.90
N ASN A 44 -13.96 8.85 4.92
CA ASN A 44 -12.57 9.26 5.10
C ASN A 44 -11.80 8.37 6.10
N ILE A 45 -12.11 7.07 6.11
CA ILE A 45 -11.42 6.08 6.95
C ILE A 45 -10.23 5.49 6.20
N ALA A 46 -10.44 5.15 4.92
CA ALA A 46 -9.38 4.66 4.04
C ALA A 46 -9.68 5.08 2.61
N ALA A 47 -8.67 5.55 1.90
CA ALA A 47 -8.77 5.87 0.47
C ALA A 47 -8.41 4.62 -0.34
N THR A 48 -9.24 4.27 -1.31
CA THR A 48 -8.99 3.14 -2.21
C THR A 48 -8.67 3.63 -3.61
N PHE A 49 -7.64 3.05 -4.20
CA PHE A 49 -7.19 3.31 -5.57
C PHE A 49 -7.26 2.02 -6.36
N VAL A 50 -7.87 2.08 -7.54
CA VAL A 50 -8.06 0.90 -8.40
C VAL A 50 -7.15 1.01 -9.62
N LEU A 51 -6.53 -0.12 -9.98
CA LEU A 51 -5.76 -0.24 -11.21
C LEU A 51 -6.67 -0.85 -12.26
N LEU A 52 -6.88 -0.11 -13.35
CA LEU A 52 -7.77 -0.50 -14.43
C LEU A 52 -6.96 -0.98 -15.63
N ALA A 53 -7.41 -2.09 -16.23
CA ALA A 53 -6.93 -2.54 -17.52
C ALA A 53 -7.57 -1.68 -18.64
N ASP A 54 -7.11 -1.84 -19.87
CA ASP A 54 -7.59 -1.09 -21.03
C ASP A 54 -9.09 -1.30 -21.33
N ASP A 55 -9.64 -2.45 -20.89
CA ASP A 55 -11.07 -2.76 -21.00
C ASP A 55 -11.89 -2.31 -19.78
N ASN A 56 -11.29 -1.50 -18.90
CA ASN A 56 -11.87 -0.96 -17.66
C ASN A 56 -12.15 -2.00 -16.57
N ARG A 57 -11.66 -3.22 -16.71
CA ARG A 57 -11.71 -4.18 -15.60
C ARG A 57 -10.75 -3.77 -14.49
N ILE A 58 -11.17 -3.98 -13.25
CA ILE A 58 -10.30 -3.75 -12.09
C ILE A 58 -9.30 -4.91 -12.03
N ALA A 59 -8.02 -4.60 -12.31
CA ALA A 59 -6.94 -5.58 -12.25
C ALA A 59 -6.33 -5.70 -10.86
N GLY A 60 -6.55 -4.70 -10.01
CA GLY A 60 -6.07 -4.69 -8.64
C GLY A 60 -6.45 -3.41 -7.92
N TYR A 61 -6.15 -3.37 -6.63
CA TYR A 61 -6.40 -2.16 -5.83
C TYR A 61 -5.45 -2.10 -4.63
N TYR A 62 -5.34 -0.91 -4.05
CA TYR A 62 -4.70 -0.73 -2.76
C TYR A 62 -5.43 0.34 -1.95
N THR A 63 -5.18 0.37 -0.65
CA THR A 63 -5.75 1.38 0.25
C THR A 63 -4.67 2.12 1.01
N LEU A 64 -4.88 3.42 1.21
CA LEU A 64 -4.03 4.27 2.04
C LEU A 64 -4.86 4.91 3.14
N SER A 65 -4.27 4.99 4.32
CA SER A 65 -4.84 5.74 5.45
C SER A 65 -3.69 6.26 6.33
N SER A 66 -4.02 7.14 7.28
CA SER A 66 -3.03 7.62 8.23
C SER A 66 -2.87 6.64 9.38
N THR A 67 -1.66 6.57 9.93
CA THR A 67 -1.36 5.77 11.11
C THR A 67 -0.24 6.43 11.91
N ASN A 68 0.11 5.83 13.04
CA ASN A 68 1.24 6.24 13.84
C ASN A 68 2.18 5.06 14.05
N ILE A 69 3.47 5.38 14.20
CA ILE A 69 4.47 4.40 14.62
C ILE A 69 4.89 4.76 16.03
N PRO A 70 4.68 3.88 17.02
CA PRO A 70 5.30 4.08 18.33
C PRO A 70 6.82 4.12 18.17
N VAL A 71 7.47 5.16 18.69
CA VAL A 71 8.92 5.33 18.48
C VAL A 71 9.71 4.12 19.02
N ASP A 72 9.21 3.50 20.08
CA ASP A 72 9.84 2.32 20.68
C ASP A 72 9.73 1.06 19.81
N ASP A 73 8.87 1.06 18.78
CA ASP A 73 8.75 -0.06 17.85
C ASP A 73 9.82 -0.01 16.74
N LEU A 74 10.49 1.12 16.58
CA LEU A 74 11.56 1.29 15.59
C LEU A 74 12.88 0.73 16.09
N PRO A 75 13.78 0.29 15.19
CA PRO A 75 15.13 -0.08 15.63
C PRO A 75 15.80 1.07 16.35
N PRO A 76 16.34 0.85 17.58
CA PRO A 76 16.99 1.93 18.35
C PRO A 76 18.11 2.63 17.59
N GLU A 77 18.88 1.90 16.80
CA GLU A 77 19.96 2.46 15.99
C GLU A 77 19.44 3.46 14.97
N LEU A 78 18.25 3.17 14.40
CA LEU A 78 17.63 4.04 13.41
C LEU A 78 17.14 5.34 14.05
N VAL A 79 16.50 5.25 15.22
CA VAL A 79 16.04 6.42 15.97
C VAL A 79 17.22 7.35 16.26
N LYS A 80 18.34 6.78 16.67
CA LYS A 80 19.56 7.53 16.96
C LYS A 80 20.19 8.13 15.71
N LYS A 81 20.33 7.33 14.67
CA LYS A 81 20.93 7.73 13.39
C LYS A 81 20.18 8.89 12.75
N LEU A 82 18.85 8.84 12.76
CA LEU A 82 17.98 9.85 12.17
C LEU A 82 17.74 11.03 13.12
N ARG A 83 18.19 10.95 14.36
CA ARG A 83 17.93 11.96 15.40
C ARG A 83 16.44 12.27 15.52
N LEU A 84 15.62 11.22 15.56
CA LEU A 84 14.18 11.38 15.65
C LEU A 84 13.78 12.05 16.97
N PRO A 85 12.71 12.87 16.96
CA PRO A 85 12.25 13.51 18.18
C PRO A 85 11.70 12.49 19.16
N ARG A 86 11.70 12.85 20.45
CA ARG A 86 11.23 11.96 21.53
C ARG A 86 9.70 12.00 21.70
N TYR A 87 8.98 12.11 20.62
CA TYR A 87 7.53 11.95 20.65
C TYR A 87 7.21 10.46 20.80
N PRO A 88 6.19 10.10 21.60
CA PRO A 88 5.84 8.69 21.76
C PRO A 88 5.31 8.06 20.47
N GLN A 89 4.71 8.86 19.60
CA GLN A 89 4.14 8.42 18.32
C GLN A 89 4.67 9.30 17.19
N LEU A 90 5.03 8.67 16.08
CA LEU A 90 5.47 9.36 14.87
C LEU A 90 4.46 9.16 13.75
N PRO A 91 4.23 10.17 12.89
CA PRO A 91 3.25 10.06 11.82
C PRO A 91 3.72 9.11 10.74
N ALA A 92 2.80 8.33 10.21
CA ALA A 92 3.07 7.38 9.13
C ALA A 92 1.83 7.18 8.25
N THR A 93 2.03 6.55 7.10
CA THR A 93 0.99 6.20 6.15
C THR A 93 0.83 4.68 6.16
N LEU A 94 -0.39 4.20 6.30
CA LEU A 94 -0.68 2.76 6.26
C LEU A 94 -1.12 2.36 4.86
N LEU A 95 -0.35 1.46 4.25
CA LEU A 95 -0.80 0.72 3.08
C LEU A 95 -1.55 -0.50 3.62
N GLY A 96 -2.86 -0.33 3.77
CA GLY A 96 -3.66 -1.29 4.52
C GLY A 96 -3.99 -2.55 3.74
N ARG A 97 -4.17 -2.40 2.43
CA ARG A 97 -4.52 -3.53 1.55
C ARG A 97 -3.87 -3.34 0.20
N LEU A 98 -3.47 -4.46 -0.39
CA LEU A 98 -2.95 -4.51 -1.74
C LEU A 98 -3.32 -5.85 -2.34
N ALA A 99 -4.11 -5.86 -3.41
CA ALA A 99 -4.63 -7.09 -3.99
C ALA A 99 -4.66 -7.03 -5.51
N ARG A 100 -4.30 -8.15 -6.13
CA ARG A 100 -4.34 -8.34 -7.58
C ARG A 100 -5.49 -9.28 -7.93
N HIS A 101 -6.24 -8.94 -8.99
CA HIS A 101 -7.24 -9.83 -9.58
C HIS A 101 -6.56 -11.09 -10.11
N SER A 102 -7.14 -12.26 -9.81
CA SER A 102 -6.60 -13.56 -10.20
C SER A 102 -6.40 -13.70 -11.72
N ALA A 103 -7.28 -13.07 -12.53
CA ALA A 103 -7.20 -13.11 -13.99
C ALA A 103 -5.96 -12.39 -14.54
N PHE A 104 -5.27 -11.57 -13.75
CA PHE A 104 -4.11 -10.78 -14.17
C PHE A 104 -2.80 -11.29 -13.59
N ARG A 105 -2.75 -12.56 -13.19
CA ARG A 105 -1.54 -13.18 -12.64
C ARG A 105 -0.39 -13.10 -13.65
N GLY A 106 0.82 -12.85 -13.18
CA GLY A 106 2.03 -12.83 -14.00
C GLY A 106 2.24 -11.58 -14.83
N GLN A 107 1.43 -10.53 -14.64
CA GLN A 107 1.52 -9.27 -15.38
C GLN A 107 2.14 -8.11 -14.60
N GLY A 108 2.72 -8.39 -13.43
CA GLY A 108 3.38 -7.35 -12.63
C GLY A 108 2.43 -6.39 -11.94
N ILE A 109 1.18 -6.77 -11.71
CA ILE A 109 0.15 -5.90 -11.12
C ILE A 109 0.53 -5.50 -9.69
N GLY A 110 1.04 -6.43 -8.88
CA GLY A 110 1.45 -6.14 -7.51
C GLY A 110 2.52 -5.07 -7.43
N GLU A 111 3.54 -5.15 -8.30
CA GLU A 111 4.62 -4.17 -8.36
C GLU A 111 4.10 -2.81 -8.83
N LEU A 112 3.21 -2.77 -9.82
CA LEU A 112 2.61 -1.52 -10.30
C LEU A 112 1.82 -0.84 -9.18
N LEU A 113 1.00 -1.61 -8.46
CA LEU A 113 0.22 -1.09 -7.33
C LEU A 113 1.13 -0.54 -6.24
N LEU A 114 2.16 -1.30 -5.86
CA LEU A 114 3.07 -0.88 -4.79
C LEU A 114 3.82 0.39 -5.18
N LEU A 115 4.38 0.45 -6.38
CA LEU A 115 5.09 1.64 -6.84
C LEU A 115 4.18 2.88 -6.86
N ASP A 116 2.95 2.73 -7.33
CA ASP A 116 2.00 3.84 -7.33
C ASP A 116 1.67 4.30 -5.91
N ALA A 117 1.43 3.34 -5.00
CA ALA A 117 1.14 3.64 -3.60
C ALA A 117 2.30 4.39 -2.93
N LEU A 118 3.54 3.93 -3.16
CA LEU A 118 4.73 4.56 -2.57
C LEU A 118 4.94 5.97 -3.12
N LYS A 119 4.81 6.16 -4.43
CA LYS A 119 4.93 7.49 -5.05
C LYS A 119 3.86 8.44 -4.55
N ARG A 120 2.62 7.95 -4.43
CA ARG A 120 1.50 8.76 -3.92
C ARG A 120 1.73 9.16 -2.47
N ALA A 121 2.14 8.21 -1.62
CA ALA A 121 2.46 8.49 -0.22
C ALA A 121 3.60 9.50 -0.08
N TYR A 122 4.64 9.37 -0.90
CA TYR A 122 5.75 10.31 -0.89
C TYR A 122 5.30 11.73 -1.28
N THR A 123 4.53 11.86 -2.34
CA THR A 123 4.01 13.17 -2.79
C THR A 123 3.14 13.80 -1.70
N LEU A 124 2.25 13.03 -1.08
CA LEU A 124 1.38 13.52 -0.01
C LEU A 124 2.15 13.88 1.25
N SER A 125 3.30 13.25 1.51
CA SER A 125 4.12 13.55 2.68
C SER A 125 4.70 14.96 2.67
N LYS A 126 4.66 15.64 1.53
CA LYS A 126 5.07 17.05 1.41
C LYS A 126 3.98 18.01 1.88
N GLN A 127 2.75 17.55 1.99
CA GLN A 127 1.61 18.36 2.44
C GLN A 127 1.18 17.97 3.86
N ILE A 128 1.08 16.68 4.12
CA ILE A 128 0.82 16.15 5.45
C ILE A 128 1.98 15.21 5.78
N ALA A 129 2.84 15.63 6.70
CA ALA A 129 4.07 14.93 7.01
C ALA A 129 3.83 13.47 7.41
N SER A 130 4.67 12.58 6.92
CA SER A 130 4.66 11.16 7.19
C SER A 130 6.10 10.66 7.13
N LEU A 131 6.53 9.90 8.14
CA LEU A 131 7.90 9.40 8.20
C LEU A 131 8.11 8.25 7.23
N ALA A 132 7.11 7.38 7.10
CA ALA A 132 7.26 6.10 6.43
C ALA A 132 5.91 5.55 5.98
N VAL A 133 5.94 4.59 5.06
CA VAL A 133 4.79 3.73 4.74
C VAL A 133 4.93 2.44 5.52
N VAL A 134 3.85 2.04 6.19
CA VAL A 134 3.77 0.82 7.01
C VAL A 134 2.85 -0.18 6.33
N VAL A 135 3.22 -1.46 6.36
CA VAL A 135 2.40 -2.56 5.87
C VAL A 135 2.34 -3.68 6.90
N ASP A 136 1.22 -4.39 6.94
CA ASP A 136 1.10 -5.64 7.67
C ASP A 136 1.02 -6.77 6.64
N ALA A 137 2.07 -7.59 6.56
CA ALA A 137 2.13 -8.68 5.60
C ALA A 137 1.29 -9.87 6.06
N LYS A 138 0.45 -10.39 5.17
CA LYS A 138 -0.49 -11.47 5.50
C LYS A 138 0.16 -12.84 5.63
N ASP A 139 1.35 -13.03 5.04
CA ASP A 139 2.09 -14.29 5.02
C ASP A 139 3.57 -14.05 4.67
N GLU A 140 4.37 -15.12 4.68
CA GLU A 140 5.81 -15.02 4.37
C GLU A 140 6.10 -14.57 2.95
N ARG A 141 5.23 -14.94 2.01
CA ARG A 141 5.38 -14.52 0.61
C ARG A 141 5.23 -13.00 0.49
N ALA A 142 4.26 -12.42 1.19
CA ALA A 142 4.07 -10.98 1.25
C ALA A 142 5.26 -10.29 1.93
N VAL A 143 5.79 -10.86 3.01
CA VAL A 143 6.99 -10.32 3.68
C VAL A 143 8.14 -10.21 2.67
N ARG A 144 8.40 -11.29 1.91
CA ARG A 144 9.48 -11.28 0.91
C ARG A 144 9.23 -10.25 -0.18
N PHE A 145 7.98 -10.15 -0.64
CA PHE A 145 7.59 -9.16 -1.65
C PHE A 145 7.93 -7.73 -1.20
N TYR A 146 7.56 -7.37 0.03
CA TYR A 146 7.84 -6.04 0.55
C TYR A 146 9.33 -5.81 0.81
N LYS A 147 10.05 -6.81 1.32
CA LYS A 147 11.50 -6.72 1.53
C LYS A 147 12.24 -6.48 0.22
N ASP A 148 11.81 -7.10 -0.86
CA ASP A 148 12.44 -6.93 -2.19
C ASP A 148 12.32 -5.48 -2.68
N PHE A 149 11.32 -4.74 -2.21
CA PHE A 149 11.14 -3.32 -2.53
C PHE A 149 11.87 -2.38 -1.56
N GLY A 150 12.55 -2.91 -0.55
CA GLY A 150 13.31 -2.10 0.40
C GLY A 150 12.63 -1.86 1.74
N PHE A 151 11.50 -2.52 2.01
CA PHE A 151 10.88 -2.47 3.33
C PHE A 151 11.72 -3.21 4.35
N GLU A 152 11.70 -2.71 5.59
CA GLU A 152 12.39 -3.30 6.73
C GLU A 152 11.37 -3.79 7.75
N PRO A 153 11.58 -4.95 8.40
CA PRO A 153 10.67 -5.42 9.43
C PRO A 153 10.86 -4.62 10.73
N PHE A 154 9.77 -4.44 11.48
CA PHE A 154 9.88 -3.95 12.85
C PHE A 154 10.54 -5.05 13.72
N PRO A 155 11.44 -4.67 14.66
CA PRO A 155 12.19 -5.67 15.44
C PRO A 155 11.34 -6.70 16.17
N ASP A 156 10.22 -6.27 16.78
CA ASP A 156 9.38 -7.14 17.59
C ASP A 156 8.14 -7.67 16.84
N SER A 157 7.98 -7.30 15.57
CA SER A 157 6.83 -7.71 14.74
C SER A 157 7.32 -7.96 13.31
N PRO A 158 7.88 -9.14 13.03
CA PRO A 158 8.54 -9.40 11.73
C PRO A 158 7.59 -9.38 10.53
N ASP A 159 6.28 -9.52 10.75
CA ASP A 159 5.27 -9.42 9.68
C ASP A 159 4.81 -7.99 9.43
N ARG A 160 5.22 -7.06 10.28
CA ARG A 160 4.96 -5.64 10.11
C ARG A 160 6.23 -4.97 9.59
N LEU A 161 6.12 -4.26 8.46
CA LEU A 161 7.29 -3.68 7.80
C LEU A 161 7.03 -2.20 7.52
N PHE A 162 8.12 -1.47 7.32
CA PHE A 162 8.05 -0.06 6.96
C PHE A 162 9.10 0.28 5.91
N ILE A 163 8.83 1.31 5.12
CA ILE A 163 9.80 1.93 4.23
C ILE A 163 9.75 3.44 4.45
N ARG A 164 10.91 4.04 4.69
CA ARG A 164 10.99 5.48 4.96
C ARG A 164 10.77 6.29 3.69
N MET A 165 10.24 7.50 3.85
CA MET A 165 10.04 8.40 2.70
C MET A 165 11.35 8.73 2.00
N ASP A 166 12.45 8.89 2.73
CA ASP A 166 13.77 9.17 2.12
C ASP A 166 14.27 7.98 1.29
N THR A 167 13.92 6.76 1.64
CA THR A 167 14.21 5.58 0.83
C THR A 167 13.36 5.55 -0.43
N ILE A 168 12.06 5.85 -0.30
CA ILE A 168 11.12 5.92 -1.44
C ILE A 168 11.60 6.95 -2.47
N ALA A 169 12.13 8.07 -2.00
CA ALA A 169 12.62 9.14 -2.87
C ALA A 169 13.72 8.68 -3.84
N LYS A 170 14.38 7.55 -3.54
CA LYS A 170 15.49 7.01 -4.35
C LYS A 170 15.05 5.87 -5.29
N LEU A 171 13.78 5.49 -5.26
CA LEU A 171 13.26 4.43 -6.13
C LEU A 171 13.15 4.85 -7.60
#